data_99a7ef85662cf6d2f9715d711c2f6db5
#
_entry.id   99a7ef85662cf6d2f9715d711c2f6db5
#
_cell.length_a   1.000
_cell.length_b   1.000
_cell.length_c   1.000
_cell.angle_alpha   90.00
_cell.angle_beta   90.00
_cell.angle_gamma   90.00
#
_symmetry.space_group_name_H-M   'P 1'
#
loop_
_entity.id
_entity.type
_entity.pdbx_description
1 polymer ?
#
loop_
_entity_poly.entity_id
_entity_poly.type
_entity_poly.pdbx_seq_one_letter_code
_entity_poly.pdbx_strand_id
1 'polypeptide(L)'
;MKKILILSVCLFVCWALPAQQQRMKVACVGNSITYGTGLADRATQSYPVQLQKLLGEHYEVENFGKPGATLLNQGHRPYTRQEEYRKALDFAGDIVVIHLGINDTDPRDWPNYRDSFVTDYLNLMDTFRKVNPDVRIIIARMTPIADRHNRFLSGTRDWHGEIQTAIETVARYAGVQLIDFHEPLYPYPSLLPDAVHPTAEGAAIMAQTVYSAITGDYGGLQLSPLYTDNMVLQRDTPLLIHGTANVGEQVTVRIDRQQWITKAALDGKWSVKLSPLKAGGPYTLTISTSQRILKYTNVLAGEVWLCSGQSNMEFMLRQATTGKKDIPQAADEQLRLYDMKARWRTDAVQWDASVLDSLNHLQYYKDTEWAICTPANAARFSAIAYYFGQMLRDSLKVPVGLICNAIGGSPTESWVDRNTLEYQFPAILKDWTHNDFIQDWVRGRAALNIKQSEEKLQRHPYEPCYLYESGIRPLAQYPVRGVIWYQGESNAHNYETHEKLFKLLIGSWRKNWGSETLPFYYVQLSGIARPSWPWFRDSQRRMMNEILNTGMAVSSDWGDSLDVHPRNKKPVGERLARWAL
;
A
#
# COMPACT_ATOMS: atom_id res chain seq x y z
N MET A 1 -28.20 -90.26 -27.88
CA MET A 1 -28.09 -89.64 -26.54
C MET A 1 -27.02 -88.58 -26.63
N LYS A 2 -27.41 -87.31 -26.77
CA LYS A 2 -26.48 -86.14 -26.82
C LYS A 2 -26.40 -85.55 -25.42
N LYS A 3 -25.24 -85.54 -24.80
CA LYS A 3 -25.00 -84.85 -23.49
C LYS A 3 -24.69 -83.37 -23.79
N ILE A 4 -25.52 -82.49 -23.24
CA ILE A 4 -25.34 -81.03 -23.22
C ILE A 4 -24.49 -80.69 -22.00
N LEU A 5 -23.33 -80.09 -22.24
CA LEU A 5 -22.43 -79.57 -21.21
C LEU A 5 -22.79 -78.09 -20.99
N ILE A 6 -23.34 -77.74 -19.82
CA ILE A 6 -23.61 -76.35 -19.45
C ILE A 6 -22.35 -75.80 -18.78
N LEU A 7 -21.74 -74.80 -19.45
CA LEU A 7 -20.57 -74.06 -18.94
C LEU A 7 -21.09 -72.84 -18.16
N SER A 8 -21.01 -72.85 -16.83
CA SER A 8 -21.34 -71.73 -15.96
C SER A 8 -20.18 -70.71 -15.99
N VAL A 9 -20.38 -69.58 -16.64
CA VAL A 9 -19.43 -68.45 -16.61
C VAL A 9 -19.75 -67.58 -15.37
N CYS A 10 -18.95 -67.69 -14.32
CA CYS A 10 -19.02 -66.72 -13.18
C CYS A 10 -18.37 -65.39 -13.60
N LEU A 11 -19.19 -64.37 -13.86
CA LEU A 11 -18.76 -62.99 -14.00
C LEU A 11 -18.38 -62.43 -12.60
N PHE A 12 -17.09 -62.35 -12.31
CA PHE A 12 -16.58 -61.56 -11.20
C PHE A 12 -16.70 -60.06 -11.58
N VAL A 13 -17.73 -59.39 -11.09
CA VAL A 13 -17.81 -57.93 -11.10
C VAL A 13 -16.89 -57.41 -10.00
N CYS A 14 -15.64 -57.06 -10.35
CA CYS A 14 -14.78 -56.29 -9.48
C CYS A 14 -15.39 -54.88 -9.32
N TRP A 15 -16.02 -54.64 -8.21
CA TRP A 15 -16.31 -53.27 -7.76
C TRP A 15 -14.98 -52.63 -7.41
N ALA A 16 -14.42 -51.82 -8.34
CA ALA A 16 -13.36 -50.88 -8.01
C ALA A 16 -13.97 -49.84 -7.08
N LEU A 17 -13.75 -49.97 -5.79
CA LEU A 17 -13.96 -48.85 -4.85
C LEU A 17 -13.13 -47.68 -5.37
N PRO A 18 -13.71 -46.49 -5.52
CA PRO A 18 -12.91 -45.32 -5.88
C PRO A 18 -11.83 -45.19 -4.81
N ALA A 19 -10.56 -45.21 -5.23
CA ALA A 19 -9.46 -44.95 -4.32
C ALA A 19 -9.78 -43.59 -3.66
N GLN A 20 -9.91 -43.59 -2.35
CA GLN A 20 -10.13 -42.38 -1.58
C GLN A 20 -8.91 -41.50 -1.87
N GLN A 21 -9.10 -40.44 -2.65
CA GLN A 21 -8.01 -39.54 -3.05
C GLN A 21 -7.39 -38.97 -1.76
N GLN A 22 -6.14 -39.33 -1.50
CA GLN A 22 -5.44 -38.91 -0.29
C GLN A 22 -5.42 -37.38 -0.26
N ARG A 23 -5.95 -36.77 0.79
CA ARG A 23 -5.97 -35.32 0.98
C ARG A 23 -4.54 -34.81 1.16
N MET A 24 -4.23 -33.69 0.56
CA MET A 24 -2.94 -33.00 0.76
C MET A 24 -2.95 -32.33 2.14
N LYS A 25 -2.02 -32.71 2.99
CA LYS A 25 -1.93 -32.24 4.38
C LYS A 25 -1.18 -30.93 4.49
N VAL A 26 -1.81 -29.92 5.10
CA VAL A 26 -1.23 -28.59 5.35
C VAL A 26 -1.10 -28.36 6.85
N ALA A 27 0.13 -28.30 7.35
CA ALA A 27 0.42 -28.00 8.76
C ALA A 27 0.69 -26.50 8.93
N CYS A 28 -0.17 -25.79 9.68
CA CYS A 28 0.03 -24.39 10.05
C CYS A 28 0.76 -24.30 11.40
N VAL A 29 2.07 -24.12 11.34
CA VAL A 29 2.98 -24.03 12.49
C VAL A 29 3.15 -22.58 12.91
N GLY A 30 3.02 -22.26 14.20
CA GLY A 30 3.17 -20.88 14.63
C GLY A 30 2.89 -20.62 16.10
N ASN A 31 2.64 -19.36 16.39
CA ASN A 31 2.42 -18.82 17.73
C ASN A 31 0.93 -18.55 18.04
N SER A 32 0.64 -17.58 18.90
CA SER A 32 -0.72 -17.15 19.28
C SER A 32 -1.56 -16.69 18.09
N ILE A 33 -0.95 -16.10 17.07
CA ILE A 33 -1.64 -15.62 15.87
C ILE A 33 -2.14 -16.81 15.04
N THR A 34 -1.30 -17.83 14.83
CA THR A 34 -1.71 -19.07 14.18
C THR A 34 -2.76 -19.81 15.01
N TYR A 35 -2.60 -19.84 16.32
CA TYR A 35 -3.60 -20.40 17.25
C TYR A 35 -4.96 -19.72 17.11
N GLY A 36 -5.00 -18.39 16.89
CA GLY A 36 -6.22 -17.58 16.84
C GLY A 36 -6.56 -16.91 18.16
N THR A 37 -5.54 -16.48 18.92
CA THR A 37 -5.73 -15.70 20.15
C THR A 37 -6.44 -14.38 19.83
N GLY A 38 -7.40 -14.00 20.69
CA GLY A 38 -8.18 -12.76 20.54
C GLY A 38 -9.42 -12.88 19.66
N LEU A 39 -9.58 -13.99 18.92
CA LEU A 39 -10.78 -14.24 18.13
C LEU A 39 -11.95 -14.70 19.01
N ALA A 40 -13.15 -14.23 18.71
CA ALA A 40 -14.36 -14.61 19.42
C ALA A 40 -14.66 -16.11 19.30
N ASP A 41 -14.44 -16.67 18.11
CA ASP A 41 -14.54 -18.11 17.84
C ASP A 41 -13.37 -18.57 16.95
N ARG A 42 -12.30 -19.03 17.57
CA ARG A 42 -11.12 -19.51 16.83
C ARG A 42 -11.41 -20.73 15.95
N ALA A 43 -12.42 -21.54 16.31
CA ALA A 43 -12.77 -22.75 15.56
C ALA A 43 -13.36 -22.45 14.17
N THR A 44 -13.81 -21.22 13.95
CA THR A 44 -14.36 -20.76 12.66
C THR A 44 -13.58 -19.59 12.05
N GLN A 45 -12.80 -18.84 12.86
CA GLN A 45 -12.22 -17.56 12.48
C GLN A 45 -10.69 -17.55 12.38
N SER A 46 -9.97 -18.55 12.96
CA SER A 46 -8.52 -18.60 12.82
C SER A 46 -8.09 -18.78 11.37
N TYR A 47 -6.93 -18.23 10.96
CA TYR A 47 -6.53 -18.30 9.56
C TYR A 47 -6.38 -19.74 9.03
N PRO A 48 -5.92 -20.76 9.82
CA PRO A 48 -5.88 -22.14 9.31
C PRO A 48 -7.26 -22.69 8.98
N VAL A 49 -8.28 -22.38 9.80
CA VAL A 49 -9.66 -22.81 9.53
C VAL A 49 -10.25 -22.09 8.32
N GLN A 50 -9.98 -20.81 8.17
CA GLN A 50 -10.40 -20.06 6.99
C GLN A 50 -9.67 -20.56 5.73
N LEU A 51 -8.39 -20.92 5.85
CA LEU A 51 -7.62 -21.55 4.78
C LEU A 51 -8.22 -22.88 4.34
N GLN A 52 -8.64 -23.73 5.31
CA GLN A 52 -9.35 -24.99 5.00
C GLN A 52 -10.57 -24.74 4.12
N LYS A 53 -11.37 -23.70 4.45
CA LYS A 53 -12.56 -23.35 3.65
C LYS A 53 -12.19 -22.92 2.23
N LEU A 54 -11.09 -22.18 2.06
CA LEU A 54 -10.62 -21.73 0.75
C LEU A 54 -10.06 -22.89 -0.11
N LEU A 55 -9.31 -23.80 0.51
CA LEU A 55 -8.68 -24.94 -0.19
C LEU A 55 -9.65 -26.09 -0.50
N GLY A 56 -10.76 -26.20 0.26
CA GLY A 56 -11.78 -27.21 0.07
C GLY A 56 -11.36 -28.62 0.49
N GLU A 57 -12.11 -29.63 0.01
CA GLU A 57 -12.04 -31.03 0.49
C GLU A 57 -10.80 -31.81 0.03
N HIS A 58 -10.08 -31.31 -0.96
CA HIS A 58 -8.83 -31.96 -1.42
C HIS A 58 -7.66 -31.75 -0.47
N TYR A 59 -7.80 -30.87 0.51
CA TYR A 59 -6.80 -30.54 1.51
C TYR A 59 -7.30 -30.86 2.92
N GLU A 60 -6.36 -31.13 3.81
CA GLU A 60 -6.55 -31.27 5.25
C GLU A 60 -5.64 -30.28 5.97
N VAL A 61 -6.21 -29.19 6.51
CA VAL A 61 -5.46 -28.11 7.15
C VAL A 61 -5.57 -28.23 8.66
N GLU A 62 -4.43 -28.36 9.32
CA GLU A 62 -4.37 -28.46 10.79
C GLU A 62 -3.61 -27.29 11.42
N ASN A 63 -4.12 -26.86 12.59
CA ASN A 63 -3.60 -25.72 13.35
C ASN A 63 -2.69 -26.18 14.48
N PHE A 64 -1.39 -25.96 14.34
CA PHE A 64 -0.36 -26.25 15.36
C PHE A 64 0.20 -24.96 15.98
N GLY A 65 -0.62 -23.91 16.11
CA GLY A 65 -0.26 -22.67 16.78
C GLY A 65 -0.17 -22.84 18.29
N LYS A 66 0.89 -22.27 18.91
CA LYS A 66 1.11 -22.24 20.36
C LYS A 66 1.26 -20.82 20.87
N PRO A 67 0.30 -20.30 21.69
CA PRO A 67 0.43 -18.96 22.27
C PRO A 67 1.74 -18.77 23.03
N GLY A 68 2.43 -17.66 22.74
CA GLY A 68 3.70 -17.30 23.38
C GLY A 68 4.92 -18.05 22.85
N ALA A 69 4.78 -18.95 21.88
CA ALA A 69 5.91 -19.73 21.37
C ALA A 69 6.92 -18.86 20.62
N THR A 70 8.21 -19.05 20.95
CA THR A 70 9.36 -18.45 20.28
C THR A 70 9.95 -19.39 19.23
N LEU A 71 10.59 -18.84 18.22
CA LEU A 71 11.43 -19.62 17.32
C LEU A 71 12.72 -20.04 17.99
N LEU A 72 13.37 -19.08 18.70
CA LEU A 72 14.61 -19.31 19.41
C LEU A 72 14.52 -20.46 20.39
N ASN A 73 15.40 -21.47 20.28
CA ASN A 73 15.45 -22.63 21.14
C ASN A 73 15.91 -22.29 22.57
N GLN A 74 16.56 -21.16 22.76
CA GLN A 74 16.95 -20.60 24.06
C GLN A 74 15.97 -19.54 24.56
N GLY A 75 14.90 -19.25 23.78
CA GLY A 75 13.85 -18.32 24.16
C GLY A 75 13.04 -18.79 25.36
N HIS A 76 12.23 -17.87 25.89
CA HIS A 76 11.44 -18.15 27.08
C HIS A 76 10.37 -19.25 26.90
N ARG A 77 9.95 -19.54 25.65
CA ARG A 77 8.99 -20.60 25.30
C ARG A 77 9.28 -21.21 23.94
N PRO A 78 10.36 -21.97 23.76
CA PRO A 78 10.72 -22.54 22.47
C PRO A 78 9.59 -23.39 21.87
N TYR A 79 9.25 -23.17 20.61
CA TYR A 79 8.23 -23.95 19.91
C TYR A 79 8.58 -25.44 19.85
N THR A 80 9.86 -25.76 19.66
CA THR A 80 10.39 -27.14 19.62
C THR A 80 10.20 -27.94 20.90
N ARG A 81 9.88 -27.28 22.03
CA ARG A 81 9.58 -27.93 23.31
C ARG A 81 8.08 -28.08 23.59
N GLN A 82 7.21 -27.60 22.69
CA GLN A 82 5.76 -27.62 22.89
C GLN A 82 5.14 -28.91 22.34
N GLU A 83 3.97 -29.25 22.84
CA GLU A 83 3.18 -30.42 22.38
C GLU A 83 2.76 -30.22 20.91
N GLU A 84 2.40 -29.00 20.52
CA GLU A 84 1.95 -28.65 19.18
C GLU A 84 3.04 -28.93 18.14
N TYR A 85 4.31 -28.77 18.50
CA TYR A 85 5.44 -29.15 17.63
C TYR A 85 5.46 -30.66 17.35
N ARG A 86 5.29 -31.49 18.41
CA ARG A 86 5.26 -32.94 18.24
C ARG A 86 4.07 -33.39 17.40
N LYS A 87 2.89 -32.83 17.67
CA LYS A 87 1.69 -33.09 16.85
C LYS A 87 1.88 -32.69 15.39
N ALA A 88 2.57 -31.55 15.12
CA ALA A 88 2.88 -31.13 13.75
C ALA A 88 3.82 -32.11 13.02
N LEU A 89 4.79 -32.68 13.74
CA LEU A 89 5.66 -33.72 13.19
C LEU A 89 4.88 -35.02 12.93
N ASP A 90 4.05 -35.46 13.91
CA ASP A 90 3.22 -36.67 13.79
C ASP A 90 2.18 -36.57 12.66
N PHE A 91 1.69 -35.33 12.38
CA PHE A 91 0.79 -35.07 11.27
C PHE A 91 1.45 -35.30 9.91
N ALA A 92 2.78 -35.15 9.81
CA ALA A 92 3.58 -35.36 8.62
C ALA A 92 3.01 -34.64 7.37
N GLY A 93 2.85 -33.30 7.48
CA GLY A 93 2.26 -32.47 6.42
C GLY A 93 3.02 -32.54 5.10
N ASP A 94 2.29 -32.49 3.98
CA ASP A 94 2.84 -32.33 2.63
C ASP A 94 3.28 -30.88 2.41
N ILE A 95 2.60 -29.95 3.07
CA ILE A 95 2.93 -28.52 3.10
C ILE A 95 3.01 -28.09 4.57
N VAL A 96 4.08 -27.35 4.91
CA VAL A 96 4.26 -26.75 6.24
C VAL A 96 4.38 -25.24 6.10
N VAL A 97 3.46 -24.51 6.70
CA VAL A 97 3.46 -23.03 6.74
C VAL A 97 3.94 -22.60 8.13
N ILE A 98 5.07 -21.88 8.19
CA ILE A 98 5.70 -21.49 9.46
C ILE A 98 5.56 -19.98 9.67
N HIS A 99 4.90 -19.58 10.77
CA HIS A 99 4.75 -18.19 11.22
C HIS A 99 5.23 -18.06 12.67
N LEU A 100 6.51 -17.87 12.86
CA LEU A 100 7.19 -17.69 14.17
C LEU A 100 8.10 -16.44 14.11
N GLY A 101 8.51 -15.95 15.28
CA GLY A 101 9.41 -14.81 15.43
C GLY A 101 8.83 -13.65 16.24
N ILE A 102 7.51 -13.48 16.26
CA ILE A 102 6.91 -12.31 16.92
C ILE A 102 7.13 -12.29 18.45
N ASN A 103 7.11 -13.46 19.10
CA ASN A 103 7.39 -13.58 20.54
C ASN A 103 8.88 -13.45 20.84
N ASP A 104 9.73 -13.66 19.86
CA ASP A 104 11.18 -13.46 19.96
C ASP A 104 11.55 -11.98 20.13
N THR A 105 10.64 -11.04 19.86
CA THR A 105 10.77 -9.62 20.20
C THR A 105 10.74 -9.34 21.71
N ASP A 106 10.64 -10.37 22.56
CA ASP A 106 10.74 -10.19 24.02
C ASP A 106 12.16 -9.80 24.44
N PRO A 107 12.33 -8.88 25.41
CA PRO A 107 13.65 -8.49 25.95
C PRO A 107 14.46 -9.66 26.53
N ARG A 108 13.81 -10.75 26.90
CA ARG A 108 14.50 -11.97 27.40
C ARG A 108 15.12 -12.79 26.27
N ASP A 109 14.66 -12.61 25.03
CA ASP A 109 14.98 -13.48 23.89
C ASP A 109 15.92 -12.79 22.92
N TRP A 110 15.43 -11.85 22.11
CA TRP A 110 16.19 -11.27 21.00
C TRP A 110 17.52 -10.64 21.37
N PRO A 111 17.61 -9.76 22.37
CA PRO A 111 18.88 -9.13 22.73
C PRO A 111 19.97 -10.13 23.14
N ASN A 112 19.56 -11.32 23.61
CA ASN A 112 20.47 -12.33 24.15
C ASN A 112 20.82 -13.43 23.15
N TYR A 113 19.91 -13.79 22.24
CA TYR A 113 20.03 -15.02 21.44
C TYR A 113 19.86 -14.80 19.93
N ARG A 114 19.81 -13.56 19.45
CA ARG A 114 19.58 -13.23 18.03
C ARG A 114 20.50 -13.97 17.05
N ASP A 115 21.75 -14.20 17.43
CA ASP A 115 22.73 -14.88 16.57
C ASP A 115 22.37 -16.34 16.28
N SER A 116 21.51 -16.95 17.11
CA SER A 116 21.03 -18.31 16.92
C SER A 116 19.82 -18.40 16.01
N PHE A 117 19.13 -17.31 15.71
CA PHE A 117 17.80 -17.30 15.09
C PHE A 117 17.77 -18.02 13.72
N VAL A 118 18.71 -17.68 12.85
CA VAL A 118 18.80 -18.29 11.51
C VAL A 118 19.06 -19.80 11.61
N THR A 119 19.99 -20.20 12.47
CA THR A 119 20.34 -21.62 12.69
C THR A 119 19.16 -22.39 13.30
N ASP A 120 18.50 -21.84 14.30
CA ASP A 120 17.34 -22.45 14.93
C ASP A 120 16.17 -22.62 13.96
N TYR A 121 15.96 -21.63 13.07
CA TYR A 121 14.93 -21.70 12.04
C TYR A 121 15.23 -22.81 11.02
N LEU A 122 16.46 -22.88 10.53
CA LEU A 122 16.90 -23.95 9.61
C LEU A 122 16.77 -25.33 10.24
N ASN A 123 17.18 -25.48 11.51
CA ASN A 123 17.01 -26.73 12.26
C ASN A 123 15.53 -27.13 12.40
N LEU A 124 14.64 -26.18 12.69
CA LEU A 124 13.19 -26.44 12.74
C LEU A 124 12.69 -26.98 11.39
N MET A 125 13.07 -26.36 10.28
CA MET A 125 12.67 -26.80 8.94
C MET A 125 13.21 -28.20 8.63
N ASP A 126 14.43 -28.49 9.03
CA ASP A 126 15.06 -29.79 8.80
C ASP A 126 14.37 -30.91 9.59
N THR A 127 13.73 -30.64 10.73
CA THR A 127 12.93 -31.65 11.43
C THR A 127 11.70 -32.07 10.61
N PHE A 128 11.04 -31.16 9.93
CA PHE A 128 9.92 -31.48 9.03
C PHE A 128 10.40 -32.26 7.80
N ARG A 129 11.55 -31.88 7.22
CA ARG A 129 12.15 -32.62 6.10
C ARG A 129 12.57 -34.04 6.45
N LYS A 130 12.98 -34.29 7.71
CA LYS A 130 13.29 -35.64 8.19
C LYS A 130 12.05 -36.53 8.30
N VAL A 131 10.90 -35.95 8.64
CA VAL A 131 9.62 -36.68 8.73
C VAL A 131 9.03 -36.91 7.33
N ASN A 132 9.02 -35.88 6.49
CA ASN A 132 8.56 -35.96 5.11
C ASN A 132 9.63 -35.31 4.19
N PRO A 133 10.47 -36.10 3.49
CA PRO A 133 11.51 -35.56 2.61
C PRO A 133 10.99 -34.70 1.45
N ASP A 134 9.73 -34.92 1.03
CA ASP A 134 9.08 -34.20 -0.07
C ASP A 134 8.28 -32.98 0.42
N VAL A 135 8.37 -32.61 1.70
CA VAL A 135 7.61 -31.52 2.30
C VAL A 135 7.91 -30.18 1.61
N ARG A 136 6.85 -29.50 1.18
CA ARG A 136 6.95 -28.11 0.74
C ARG A 136 6.85 -27.18 1.95
N ILE A 137 7.94 -26.48 2.26
CA ILE A 137 7.99 -25.50 3.35
C ILE A 137 7.73 -24.11 2.81
N ILE A 138 6.81 -23.40 3.45
CA ILE A 138 6.49 -21.99 3.22
C ILE A 138 6.75 -21.26 4.53
N ILE A 139 7.55 -20.21 4.52
CA ILE A 139 7.77 -19.38 5.69
C ILE A 139 7.15 -18.00 5.51
N ALA A 140 6.66 -17.41 6.58
CA ALA A 140 5.96 -16.13 6.53
C ALA A 140 6.77 -15.02 7.20
N ARG A 141 6.82 -13.84 6.58
CA ARG A 141 7.12 -12.60 7.30
C ARG A 141 6.08 -12.42 8.40
N MET A 142 6.52 -11.92 9.54
CA MET A 142 5.63 -11.71 10.68
C MET A 142 4.55 -10.67 10.35
N THR A 143 3.40 -10.81 10.99
CA THR A 143 2.38 -9.74 11.01
C THR A 143 2.97 -8.47 11.62
N PRO A 144 2.43 -7.27 11.32
CA PRO A 144 2.89 -6.05 11.96
C PRO A 144 2.61 -6.06 13.46
N ILE A 145 3.43 -5.33 14.21
CA ILE A 145 3.15 -4.90 15.58
C ILE A 145 2.82 -3.41 15.51
N ALA A 146 1.63 -3.02 15.96
CA ALA A 146 1.22 -1.63 15.87
C ALA A 146 1.94 -0.74 16.91
N ASP A 147 2.08 0.54 16.59
CA ASP A 147 2.72 1.57 17.42
C ASP A 147 2.13 1.70 18.84
N ARG A 148 0.91 1.20 19.03
CA ARG A 148 0.22 1.15 20.33
C ARG A 148 0.74 0.06 21.27
N HIS A 149 1.57 -0.86 20.79
CA HIS A 149 2.17 -1.88 21.65
C HIS A 149 2.99 -1.24 22.77
N ASN A 150 2.79 -1.69 24.00
CA ASN A 150 3.37 -1.07 25.20
C ASN A 150 4.90 -1.02 25.20
N ARG A 151 5.58 -1.92 24.50
CA ARG A 151 7.05 -1.98 24.36
C ARG A 151 7.52 -1.53 22.97
N PHE A 152 6.66 -0.91 22.16
CA PHE A 152 6.98 -0.55 20.78
C PHE A 152 8.29 0.25 20.68
N LEU A 153 8.41 1.32 21.46
CA LEU A 153 9.59 2.18 21.47
C LEU A 153 10.74 1.68 22.37
N SER A 154 10.52 0.63 23.16
CA SER A 154 11.54 0.07 24.05
C SER A 154 12.18 -1.21 23.50
N GLY A 155 12.29 -1.31 22.20
CA GLY A 155 12.98 -2.37 21.47
C GLY A 155 12.12 -3.21 20.54
N THR A 156 10.84 -3.44 20.86
CA THR A 156 9.98 -4.36 20.07
C THR A 156 9.92 -3.97 18.59
N ARG A 157 9.78 -2.67 18.25
CA ARG A 157 9.79 -2.18 16.87
C ARG A 157 11.08 -2.55 16.13
N ASP A 158 12.22 -2.25 16.75
CA ASP A 158 13.53 -2.45 16.13
C ASP A 158 13.84 -3.94 15.99
N TRP A 159 13.57 -4.72 17.04
CA TRP A 159 13.75 -6.17 17.01
C TRP A 159 12.81 -6.87 16.03
N HIS A 160 11.57 -6.38 15.87
CA HIS A 160 10.67 -6.86 14.83
C HIS A 160 11.30 -6.67 13.43
N GLY A 161 11.85 -5.50 13.13
CA GLY A 161 12.55 -5.23 11.87
C GLY A 161 13.77 -6.14 11.65
N GLU A 162 14.58 -6.35 12.69
CA GLU A 162 15.73 -7.26 12.64
C GLU A 162 15.30 -8.72 12.40
N ILE A 163 14.25 -9.19 13.06
CA ILE A 163 13.72 -10.55 12.89
C ILE A 163 13.14 -10.73 11.48
N GLN A 164 12.43 -9.74 10.93
CA GLN A 164 11.95 -9.78 9.55
C GLN A 164 13.12 -10.00 8.57
N THR A 165 14.21 -9.27 8.74
CA THR A 165 15.43 -9.43 7.93
C THR A 165 16.05 -10.83 8.09
N ALA A 166 16.04 -11.37 9.32
CA ALA A 166 16.52 -12.73 9.58
C ALA A 166 15.64 -13.79 8.90
N ILE A 167 14.32 -13.64 8.92
CA ILE A 167 13.37 -14.53 8.21
C ILE A 167 13.61 -14.49 6.69
N GLU A 168 13.80 -13.31 6.11
CA GLU A 168 14.14 -13.15 4.69
C GLU A 168 15.47 -13.83 4.34
N THR A 169 16.43 -13.78 5.26
CA THR A 169 17.72 -14.45 5.12
C THR A 169 17.56 -15.98 5.14
N VAL A 170 16.72 -16.51 6.06
CA VAL A 170 16.38 -17.94 6.09
C VAL A 170 15.73 -18.38 4.78
N ALA A 171 14.73 -17.65 4.29
CA ALA A 171 14.04 -17.97 3.03
C ALA A 171 15.01 -18.09 1.87
N ARG A 172 15.87 -17.08 1.71
CA ARG A 172 16.88 -17.03 0.64
C ARG A 172 17.91 -18.13 0.76
N TYR A 173 18.43 -18.39 1.97
CA TYR A 173 19.45 -19.41 2.20
C TYR A 173 18.91 -20.83 1.98
N ALA A 174 17.71 -21.11 2.47
CA ALA A 174 17.07 -22.41 2.36
C ALA A 174 16.37 -22.63 1.00
N GLY A 175 16.23 -21.60 0.18
CA GLY A 175 15.55 -21.68 -1.12
C GLY A 175 14.06 -21.99 -1.00
N VAL A 176 13.41 -21.58 0.09
CA VAL A 176 11.97 -21.82 0.34
C VAL A 176 11.13 -20.59 0.01
N GLN A 177 9.85 -20.82 -0.25
CA GLN A 177 8.92 -19.74 -0.52
C GLN A 177 8.70 -18.88 0.73
N LEU A 178 8.87 -17.57 0.57
CA LEU A 178 8.53 -16.56 1.57
C LEU A 178 7.20 -15.91 1.20
N ILE A 179 6.24 -15.91 2.14
CA ILE A 179 4.99 -15.16 2.03
C ILE A 179 4.98 -13.97 2.97
N ASP A 180 4.11 -13.02 2.72
CA ASP A 180 4.08 -11.77 3.45
C ASP A 180 2.78 -11.60 4.23
N PHE A 181 2.84 -11.71 5.56
CA PHE A 181 1.74 -11.36 6.45
C PHE A 181 1.82 -9.91 6.97
N HIS A 182 2.91 -9.21 6.69
CA HIS A 182 3.10 -7.84 7.15
C HIS A 182 2.35 -6.83 6.26
N GLU A 183 2.75 -6.75 4.98
CA GLU A 183 2.27 -5.70 4.07
C GLU A 183 0.75 -5.68 3.87
N PRO A 184 0.03 -6.81 3.78
CA PRO A 184 -1.41 -6.80 3.63
C PRO A 184 -2.16 -6.28 4.86
N LEU A 185 -1.57 -6.36 6.07
CA LEU A 185 -2.20 -5.91 7.33
C LEU A 185 -1.71 -4.53 7.79
N TYR A 186 -0.51 -4.13 7.37
CA TYR A 186 0.16 -2.94 7.87
C TYR A 186 -0.61 -1.62 7.70
N PRO A 187 -1.34 -1.38 6.61
CA PRO A 187 -2.17 -0.18 6.46
C PRO A 187 -3.47 -0.18 7.27
N TYR A 188 -3.76 -1.27 7.97
CA TYR A 188 -5.03 -1.49 8.68
C TYR A 188 -4.84 -1.71 10.18
N PRO A 189 -4.42 -0.69 10.95
CA PRO A 189 -4.16 -0.85 12.39
C PRO A 189 -5.41 -1.29 13.19
N SER A 190 -6.62 -1.05 12.67
CA SER A 190 -7.88 -1.53 13.24
C SER A 190 -8.00 -3.06 13.24
N LEU A 191 -7.34 -3.73 12.30
CA LEU A 191 -7.31 -5.19 12.25
C LEU A 191 -6.43 -5.84 13.33
N LEU A 192 -5.69 -5.03 14.11
CA LEU A 192 -4.85 -5.47 15.22
C LEU A 192 -5.28 -4.77 16.53
N PRO A 193 -6.46 -5.09 17.09
CA PRO A 193 -7.07 -4.31 18.17
C PRO A 193 -6.21 -4.22 19.44
N ASP A 194 -5.44 -5.24 19.76
CA ASP A 194 -4.48 -5.26 20.89
C ASP A 194 -3.03 -4.95 20.46
N ALA A 195 -2.84 -4.44 19.25
CA ALA A 195 -1.57 -4.12 18.60
C ALA A 195 -0.77 -5.33 18.07
N VAL A 196 -1.24 -6.56 18.21
CA VAL A 196 -0.51 -7.78 17.82
C VAL A 196 -1.41 -8.80 17.12
N HIS A 197 -2.58 -9.13 17.71
CA HIS A 197 -3.41 -10.23 17.25
C HIS A 197 -4.45 -9.74 16.22
N PRO A 198 -4.51 -10.39 15.04
CA PRO A 198 -5.47 -10.03 14.01
C PRO A 198 -6.92 -10.33 14.41
N THR A 199 -7.84 -9.48 13.94
CA THR A 199 -9.28 -9.78 13.92
C THR A 199 -9.60 -10.96 13.00
N ALA A 200 -10.86 -11.41 12.96
CA ALA A 200 -11.32 -12.43 12.02
C ALA A 200 -11.08 -12.02 10.55
N GLU A 201 -11.23 -10.74 10.22
CA GLU A 201 -10.93 -10.18 8.91
C GLU A 201 -9.42 -10.20 8.62
N GLY A 202 -8.58 -9.79 9.58
CA GLY A 202 -7.13 -9.90 9.46
C GLY A 202 -6.67 -11.36 9.26
N ALA A 203 -7.29 -12.29 9.97
CA ALA A 203 -7.05 -13.73 9.78
C ALA A 203 -7.50 -14.22 8.38
N ALA A 204 -8.57 -13.67 7.81
CA ALA A 204 -9.00 -13.97 6.44
C ALA A 204 -7.97 -13.50 5.40
N ILE A 205 -7.39 -12.32 5.58
CA ILE A 205 -6.30 -11.81 4.72
C ILE A 205 -5.10 -12.75 4.77
N MET A 206 -4.72 -13.23 5.96
CA MET A 206 -3.64 -14.21 6.11
C MET A 206 -3.98 -15.54 5.42
N ALA A 207 -5.20 -16.04 5.59
CA ALA A 207 -5.67 -17.27 4.93
C ALA A 207 -5.60 -17.13 3.39
N GLN A 208 -6.04 -16.01 2.84
CA GLN A 208 -5.95 -15.74 1.40
C GLN A 208 -4.50 -15.69 0.92
N THR A 209 -3.58 -15.11 1.70
CA THR A 209 -2.14 -15.07 1.38
C THR A 209 -1.56 -16.48 1.27
N VAL A 210 -1.89 -17.37 2.22
CA VAL A 210 -1.45 -18.77 2.19
C VAL A 210 -2.11 -19.54 1.04
N TYR A 211 -3.42 -19.34 0.82
CA TYR A 211 -4.14 -19.93 -0.30
C TYR A 211 -3.47 -19.64 -1.63
N SER A 212 -3.19 -18.36 -1.90
CA SER A 212 -2.52 -17.94 -3.14
C SER A 212 -1.12 -18.57 -3.27
N ALA A 213 -0.38 -18.65 -2.16
CA ALA A 213 0.93 -19.28 -2.17
C ALA A 213 0.87 -20.79 -2.46
N ILE A 214 -0.12 -21.51 -1.92
CA ILE A 214 -0.29 -22.96 -2.12
C ILE A 214 -0.74 -23.25 -3.56
N THR A 215 -1.76 -22.55 -4.03
CA THR A 215 -2.42 -22.83 -5.31
C THR A 215 -1.76 -22.15 -6.51
N GLY A 216 -1.01 -21.08 -6.26
CA GLY A 216 -0.48 -20.20 -7.31
C GLY A 216 -1.53 -19.26 -7.90
N ASP A 217 -2.75 -19.22 -7.36
CA ASP A 217 -3.82 -18.35 -7.80
C ASP A 217 -3.75 -16.98 -7.09
N TYR A 218 -3.42 -15.95 -7.86
CA TYR A 218 -3.36 -14.55 -7.43
C TYR A 218 -4.45 -13.70 -8.10
N GLY A 219 -5.53 -14.31 -8.59
CA GLY A 219 -6.63 -13.64 -9.27
C GLY A 219 -6.33 -13.24 -10.72
N GLY A 220 -5.30 -13.83 -11.33
CA GLY A 220 -4.91 -13.59 -12.71
C GLY A 220 -4.26 -12.22 -12.96
N LEU A 221 -4.25 -11.80 -14.22
CA LEU A 221 -3.59 -10.57 -14.64
C LEU A 221 -4.29 -9.31 -14.13
N GLN A 222 -3.59 -8.52 -13.31
CA GLN A 222 -4.06 -7.24 -12.77
C GLN A 222 -2.95 -6.18 -12.80
N LEU A 223 -3.36 -4.91 -12.93
CA LEU A 223 -2.48 -3.74 -12.87
C LEU A 223 -3.03 -2.69 -11.89
N SER A 224 -2.20 -1.70 -11.59
CA SER A 224 -2.63 -0.51 -10.85
C SER A 224 -3.78 0.21 -11.57
N PRO A 225 -4.75 0.79 -10.85
CA PRO A 225 -5.85 1.57 -11.43
C PRO A 225 -5.41 2.82 -12.20
N LEU A 226 -4.13 3.22 -12.10
CA LEU A 226 -3.56 4.30 -12.92
C LEU A 226 -3.45 3.96 -14.40
N TYR A 227 -3.43 2.67 -14.76
CA TYR A 227 -3.38 2.25 -16.15
C TYR A 227 -4.79 2.27 -16.74
N THR A 228 -5.13 3.33 -17.45
CA THR A 228 -6.39 3.51 -18.18
C THR A 228 -6.11 4.09 -19.57
N ASP A 229 -7.11 4.12 -20.41
CA ASP A 229 -7.04 4.88 -21.66
C ASP A 229 -6.65 6.33 -21.39
N ASN A 230 -6.08 7.00 -22.38
CA ASN A 230 -5.64 8.38 -22.33
C ASN A 230 -4.49 8.70 -21.35
N MET A 231 -3.88 7.71 -20.70
CA MET A 231 -2.78 7.95 -19.74
C MET A 231 -1.56 8.57 -20.41
N VAL A 232 -0.71 9.20 -19.58
CA VAL A 232 0.62 9.69 -19.99
C VAL A 232 1.67 8.90 -19.24
N LEU A 233 2.58 8.27 -19.96
CA LEU A 233 3.77 7.63 -19.41
C LEU A 233 4.94 8.61 -19.38
N GLN A 234 5.75 8.58 -18.31
CA GLN A 234 6.90 9.49 -18.19
C GLN A 234 7.92 9.22 -19.29
N ARG A 235 8.28 10.24 -20.06
CA ARG A 235 9.27 10.17 -21.14
C ARG A 235 10.71 10.12 -20.63
N ASP A 236 11.63 9.71 -21.51
CA ASP A 236 13.10 9.80 -21.36
C ASP A 236 13.65 9.11 -20.09
N THR A 237 12.87 8.21 -19.50
CA THR A 237 13.27 7.38 -18.35
C THR A 237 12.80 5.95 -18.58
N PRO A 238 13.52 4.94 -18.07
CA PRO A 238 13.02 3.57 -18.10
C PRO A 238 11.70 3.45 -17.35
N LEU A 239 10.71 2.82 -17.98
CA LEU A 239 9.38 2.63 -17.41
C LEU A 239 9.27 1.24 -16.78
N LEU A 240 8.99 1.17 -15.50
CA LEU A 240 8.65 -0.07 -14.84
C LEU A 240 7.14 -0.30 -14.96
N ILE A 241 6.75 -1.30 -15.77
CA ILE A 241 5.37 -1.80 -15.81
C ILE A 241 5.32 -3.05 -14.95
N HIS A 242 4.39 -3.11 -14.02
CA HIS A 242 4.28 -4.21 -13.06
C HIS A 242 2.82 -4.49 -12.69
N GLY A 243 2.59 -5.67 -12.16
CA GLY A 243 1.28 -6.10 -11.71
C GLY A 243 1.33 -7.48 -11.08
N THR A 244 0.18 -8.12 -11.00
CA THR A 244 0.04 -9.52 -10.55
C THR A 244 -0.51 -10.40 -11.66
N ALA A 245 -0.21 -11.70 -11.59
CA ALA A 245 -0.77 -12.77 -12.40
C ALA A 245 -0.59 -14.10 -11.64
N ASN A 246 -1.18 -15.19 -12.12
CA ASN A 246 -0.98 -16.47 -11.47
C ASN A 246 0.46 -16.97 -11.63
N VAL A 247 0.94 -17.72 -10.65
CA VAL A 247 2.34 -18.19 -10.59
C VAL A 247 2.77 -18.87 -11.90
N GLY A 248 3.90 -18.42 -12.43
CA GLY A 248 4.48 -18.98 -13.66
C GLY A 248 3.76 -18.56 -14.95
N GLU A 249 2.66 -17.82 -14.86
CA GLU A 249 1.94 -17.30 -16.02
C GLU A 249 2.84 -16.36 -16.82
N GLN A 250 2.93 -16.58 -18.13
CA GLN A 250 3.71 -15.72 -19.00
C GLN A 250 2.95 -14.43 -19.26
N VAL A 251 3.58 -13.29 -18.98
CA VAL A 251 3.03 -11.95 -19.25
C VAL A 251 3.80 -11.32 -20.40
N THR A 252 3.09 -10.90 -21.41
CA THR A 252 3.62 -10.17 -22.57
C THR A 252 3.17 -8.72 -22.51
N VAL A 253 4.12 -7.79 -22.52
CA VAL A 253 3.87 -6.34 -22.57
C VAL A 253 4.28 -5.81 -23.93
N ARG A 254 3.41 -5.08 -24.61
CA ARG A 254 3.66 -4.46 -25.92
C ARG A 254 3.29 -2.98 -25.90
N ILE A 255 4.19 -2.15 -26.41
CA ILE A 255 3.92 -0.74 -26.70
C ILE A 255 4.68 -0.33 -27.96
N ASP A 256 4.01 0.34 -28.90
CA ASP A 256 4.56 0.67 -30.20
C ASP A 256 5.15 -0.59 -30.89
N ARG A 257 6.41 -0.56 -31.27
CA ARG A 257 7.15 -1.69 -31.89
C ARG A 257 7.89 -2.56 -30.88
N GLN A 258 7.79 -2.25 -29.60
CA GLN A 258 8.54 -2.92 -28.55
C GLN A 258 7.67 -4.00 -27.87
N GLN A 259 8.32 -5.11 -27.53
CA GLN A 259 7.70 -6.22 -26.82
C GLN A 259 8.63 -6.78 -25.78
N TRP A 260 8.09 -7.07 -24.61
CA TRP A 260 8.79 -7.74 -23.51
C TRP A 260 7.96 -8.91 -23.01
N ILE A 261 8.67 -9.94 -22.54
CA ILE A 261 8.05 -11.13 -21.98
C ILE A 261 8.69 -11.38 -20.61
N THR A 262 7.86 -11.67 -19.61
CA THR A 262 8.25 -12.06 -18.26
C THR A 262 7.34 -13.19 -17.78
N LYS A 263 7.61 -13.72 -16.59
CA LYS A 263 6.72 -14.66 -15.89
C LYS A 263 6.41 -14.14 -14.50
N ALA A 264 5.19 -14.37 -14.02
CA ALA A 264 4.84 -14.11 -12.64
C ALA A 264 5.65 -15.01 -11.69
N ALA A 265 6.21 -14.40 -10.66
CA ALA A 265 7.00 -15.07 -9.65
C ALA A 265 6.13 -15.87 -8.67
N LEU A 266 6.74 -16.53 -7.68
CA LEU A 266 6.01 -17.31 -6.66
C LEU A 266 5.08 -16.47 -5.77
N ASP A 267 5.28 -15.17 -5.72
CA ASP A 267 4.42 -14.19 -5.02
C ASP A 267 3.36 -13.57 -5.94
N GLY A 268 3.18 -14.13 -7.14
CA GLY A 268 2.25 -13.63 -8.16
C GLY A 268 2.66 -12.32 -8.83
N LYS A 269 3.78 -11.70 -8.42
CA LYS A 269 4.22 -10.43 -8.98
C LYS A 269 5.01 -10.64 -10.27
N TRP A 270 4.82 -9.70 -11.19
CA TRP A 270 5.64 -9.60 -12.39
C TRP A 270 5.99 -8.14 -12.67
N SER A 271 7.10 -7.94 -13.34
CA SER A 271 7.51 -6.63 -13.81
C SER A 271 8.31 -6.73 -15.10
N VAL A 272 8.24 -5.68 -15.92
CA VAL A 272 9.11 -5.44 -17.06
C VAL A 272 9.61 -4.00 -17.05
N LYS A 273 10.87 -3.83 -17.40
CA LYS A 273 11.48 -2.51 -17.55
C LYS A 273 11.53 -2.18 -19.03
N LEU A 274 10.67 -1.27 -19.47
CA LEU A 274 10.63 -0.80 -20.84
C LEU A 274 11.78 0.17 -21.12
N SER A 275 12.25 0.18 -22.36
CA SER A 275 13.16 1.22 -22.81
C SER A 275 12.49 2.60 -22.76
N PRO A 276 13.26 3.69 -22.52
CA PRO A 276 12.70 5.03 -22.48
C PRO A 276 11.92 5.37 -23.74
N LEU A 277 10.71 5.91 -23.57
CA LEU A 277 9.91 6.45 -24.67
C LEU A 277 10.29 7.91 -24.90
N LYS A 278 10.37 8.33 -26.16
CA LYS A 278 10.43 9.74 -26.52
C LYS A 278 9.04 10.37 -26.43
N ALA A 279 9.01 11.70 -26.22
CA ALA A 279 7.73 12.41 -26.22
C ALA A 279 6.95 12.18 -27.50
N GLY A 280 5.66 11.89 -27.39
CA GLY A 280 4.77 11.63 -28.54
C GLY A 280 3.66 10.66 -28.23
N GLY A 281 3.15 10.03 -29.26
CA GLY A 281 1.99 9.16 -29.29
C GLY A 281 0.97 9.64 -30.34
N PRO A 282 -0.26 9.09 -30.37
CA PRO A 282 -0.78 8.13 -29.41
C PRO A 282 -0.26 6.70 -29.62
N TYR A 283 0.05 6.03 -28.54
CA TYR A 283 0.44 4.62 -28.49
C TYR A 283 -0.73 3.75 -28.02
N THR A 284 -0.60 2.44 -28.24
CA THR A 284 -1.42 1.43 -27.59
C THR A 284 -0.53 0.58 -26.70
N LEU A 285 -0.83 0.50 -25.40
CA LEU A 285 -0.21 -0.42 -24.46
C LEU A 285 -1.07 -1.66 -24.34
N THR A 286 -0.51 -2.83 -24.60
CA THR A 286 -1.20 -4.11 -24.43
C THR A 286 -0.41 -4.98 -23.47
N ILE A 287 -1.10 -5.52 -22.47
CA ILE A 287 -0.55 -6.48 -21.52
C ILE A 287 -1.42 -7.72 -21.57
N SER A 288 -0.80 -8.87 -21.81
CA SER A 288 -1.57 -10.10 -22.03
C SER A 288 -0.92 -11.31 -21.39
N THR A 289 -1.77 -12.22 -20.94
CA THR A 289 -1.46 -13.60 -20.62
C THR A 289 -2.22 -14.53 -21.57
N SER A 290 -2.13 -15.84 -21.36
CA SER A 290 -2.95 -16.81 -22.10
C SER A 290 -4.45 -16.69 -21.82
N GLN A 291 -4.81 -16.10 -20.66
CA GLN A 291 -6.20 -16.02 -20.16
C GLN A 291 -6.83 -14.64 -20.32
N ARG A 292 -6.03 -13.58 -20.34
CA ARG A 292 -6.54 -12.20 -20.28
C ARG A 292 -5.70 -11.24 -21.12
N ILE A 293 -6.39 -10.27 -21.73
CA ILE A 293 -5.75 -9.16 -22.46
C ILE A 293 -6.27 -7.85 -21.86
N LEU A 294 -5.34 -7.00 -21.41
CA LEU A 294 -5.58 -5.61 -21.04
C LEU A 294 -5.04 -4.73 -22.15
N LYS A 295 -5.87 -3.85 -22.70
CA LYS A 295 -5.51 -2.97 -23.80
C LYS A 295 -5.88 -1.54 -23.45
N TYR A 296 -4.88 -0.66 -23.48
CA TYR A 296 -5.05 0.76 -23.21
C TYR A 296 -4.69 1.55 -24.46
N THR A 297 -5.60 2.43 -24.87
CA THR A 297 -5.51 3.20 -26.10
C THR A 297 -5.24 4.67 -25.81
N ASN A 298 -4.84 5.41 -26.86
CA ASN A 298 -4.56 6.84 -26.77
C ASN A 298 -3.54 7.21 -25.67
N VAL A 299 -2.55 6.32 -25.47
CA VAL A 299 -1.47 6.52 -24.49
C VAL A 299 -0.44 7.50 -25.06
N LEU A 300 -0.05 8.48 -24.27
CA LEU A 300 1.00 9.44 -24.63
C LEU A 300 2.27 9.19 -23.83
N ALA A 301 3.41 9.60 -24.35
CA ALA A 301 4.66 9.73 -23.61
C ALA A 301 4.99 11.23 -23.45
N GLY A 302 5.18 11.67 -22.20
CA GLY A 302 5.36 13.10 -21.89
C GLY A 302 5.87 13.35 -20.48
N GLU A 303 5.62 14.53 -19.96
CA GLU A 303 5.95 14.90 -18.58
C GLU A 303 4.80 14.56 -17.64
N VAL A 304 5.04 13.72 -16.64
CA VAL A 304 4.02 13.35 -15.65
C VAL A 304 4.35 14.02 -14.32
N TRP A 305 3.38 14.73 -13.75
CA TRP A 305 3.53 15.44 -12.49
C TRP A 305 2.45 15.09 -11.49
N LEU A 306 2.86 14.83 -10.24
CA LEU A 306 1.94 14.67 -9.12
C LEU A 306 1.66 16.04 -8.49
N CYS A 307 0.39 16.44 -8.46
CA CYS A 307 -0.09 17.70 -7.90
C CYS A 307 -0.86 17.38 -6.61
N SER A 308 -0.28 17.70 -5.44
CA SER A 308 -0.85 17.25 -4.16
C SER A 308 -0.84 18.33 -3.09
N GLY A 309 -1.53 18.09 -1.99
CA GLY A 309 -1.67 19.04 -0.89
C GLY A 309 -3.10 19.13 -0.35
N GLN A 310 -3.51 20.34 0.02
CA GLN A 310 -4.83 20.57 0.59
C GLN A 310 -5.71 21.49 -0.28
N SER A 311 -6.71 22.14 0.32
CA SER A 311 -7.75 22.91 -0.37
C SER A 311 -7.28 23.91 -1.42
N ASN A 312 -6.14 24.55 -1.24
CA ASN A 312 -5.59 25.49 -2.23
C ASN A 312 -5.05 24.78 -3.48
N MET A 313 -4.57 23.54 -3.37
CA MET A 313 -4.25 22.68 -4.51
C MET A 313 -5.52 22.06 -5.11
N GLU A 314 -6.48 21.65 -4.29
CA GLU A 314 -7.79 21.12 -4.73
C GLU A 314 -8.65 22.17 -5.45
N PHE A 315 -8.39 23.46 -5.25
CA PHE A 315 -9.19 24.59 -5.73
C PHE A 315 -9.42 24.54 -7.24
N MET A 316 -10.70 24.43 -7.66
CA MET A 316 -11.06 24.17 -9.05
C MET A 316 -10.89 25.40 -9.95
N LEU A 317 -10.54 25.18 -11.22
CA LEU A 317 -10.39 26.24 -12.21
C LEU A 317 -11.65 27.12 -12.35
N ARG A 318 -12.84 26.53 -12.30
CA ARG A 318 -14.11 27.28 -12.33
C ARG A 318 -14.31 28.28 -11.17
N GLN A 319 -13.58 28.11 -10.08
CA GLN A 319 -13.64 28.98 -8.89
C GLN A 319 -12.57 30.09 -8.96
N ALA A 320 -11.57 29.91 -9.82
CA ALA A 320 -10.48 30.88 -10.00
C ALA A 320 -10.97 32.15 -10.71
N THR A 321 -10.36 33.29 -10.39
CA THR A 321 -10.67 34.60 -10.98
C THR A 321 -10.64 34.59 -12.51
N THR A 322 -9.70 33.87 -13.08
CA THR A 322 -9.49 33.73 -14.52
C THR A 322 -10.32 32.62 -15.16
N GLY A 323 -10.96 31.74 -14.36
CA GLY A 323 -11.64 30.53 -14.85
C GLY A 323 -12.69 30.82 -15.92
N LYS A 324 -13.50 31.86 -15.73
CA LYS A 324 -14.56 32.23 -16.69
C LYS A 324 -14.02 32.53 -18.09
N LYS A 325 -12.80 33.12 -18.16
CA LYS A 325 -12.12 33.47 -19.40
C LYS A 325 -11.36 32.27 -19.98
N ASP A 326 -10.66 31.51 -19.13
CA ASP A 326 -9.69 30.52 -19.57
C ASP A 326 -10.31 29.14 -19.87
N ILE A 327 -11.42 28.77 -19.19
CA ILE A 327 -12.11 27.48 -19.42
C ILE A 327 -12.54 27.26 -20.87
N PRO A 328 -13.17 28.21 -21.59
CA PRO A 328 -13.58 27.99 -22.97
C PRO A 328 -12.42 27.65 -23.93
N GLN A 329 -11.20 28.03 -23.56
CA GLN A 329 -9.98 27.83 -24.35
C GLN A 329 -9.11 26.67 -23.82
N ALA A 330 -9.60 25.91 -22.83
CA ALA A 330 -8.80 24.90 -22.13
C ALA A 330 -8.63 23.57 -22.90
N ALA A 331 -9.21 23.44 -24.10
CA ALA A 331 -9.10 22.21 -24.88
C ALA A 331 -7.65 21.98 -25.32
N ASP A 332 -7.02 20.89 -24.85
CA ASP A 332 -5.70 20.42 -25.30
C ASP A 332 -5.67 18.89 -25.22
N GLU A 333 -5.59 18.22 -26.38
CA GLU A 333 -5.54 16.77 -26.47
C GLU A 333 -4.24 16.16 -25.92
N GLN A 334 -3.20 16.97 -25.74
CA GLN A 334 -1.91 16.53 -25.20
C GLN A 334 -1.74 16.88 -23.71
N LEU A 335 -2.71 17.54 -23.10
CA LEU A 335 -2.80 17.74 -21.66
C LEU A 335 -3.80 16.71 -21.10
N ARG A 336 -3.36 15.88 -20.19
CA ARG A 336 -4.16 14.79 -19.60
C ARG A 336 -4.30 14.96 -18.11
N LEU A 337 -5.46 14.67 -17.60
CA LEU A 337 -5.86 14.91 -16.23
C LEU A 337 -6.29 13.62 -15.56
N TYR A 338 -5.65 13.26 -14.46
CA TYR A 338 -6.07 12.18 -13.55
C TYR A 338 -6.47 12.79 -12.22
N ASP A 339 -7.76 12.87 -11.94
CA ASP A 339 -8.32 13.70 -10.87
C ASP A 339 -8.88 12.84 -9.73
N MET A 340 -8.07 12.59 -8.71
CA MET A 340 -8.46 11.83 -7.53
C MET A 340 -9.35 12.67 -6.62
N LYS A 341 -10.61 12.32 -6.53
CA LYS A 341 -11.60 13.00 -5.70
C LYS A 341 -12.01 12.15 -4.50
N ALA A 342 -12.12 12.78 -3.35
CA ALA A 342 -12.73 12.19 -2.18
C ALA A 342 -14.20 11.79 -2.45
N ARG A 343 -14.61 10.64 -1.93
CA ARG A 343 -16.04 10.25 -1.91
C ARG A 343 -16.83 11.15 -0.98
N TRP A 344 -16.24 11.48 0.16
CA TRP A 344 -16.86 12.31 1.19
C TRP A 344 -15.94 13.49 1.54
N ARG A 345 -16.54 14.66 1.64
CA ARG A 345 -15.81 15.85 2.06
C ARG A 345 -15.72 15.87 3.58
N THR A 346 -14.60 16.36 4.09
CA THR A 346 -14.36 16.56 5.51
C THR A 346 -15.02 17.86 6.00
N ASP A 347 -16.29 18.06 5.67
CA ASP A 347 -17.09 19.18 6.15
C ASP A 347 -17.49 18.99 7.63
N ALA A 348 -18.09 20.01 8.26
CA ALA A 348 -18.48 19.96 9.67
C ALA A 348 -19.79 19.16 9.88
N VAL A 349 -19.76 17.87 9.56
CA VAL A 349 -20.87 16.92 9.62
C VAL A 349 -20.45 15.64 10.33
N GLN A 350 -21.39 14.92 10.89
CA GLN A 350 -21.18 13.55 11.37
C GLN A 350 -21.38 12.59 10.20
N TRP A 351 -20.52 11.59 10.09
CA TRP A 351 -20.62 10.55 9.07
C TRP A 351 -21.41 9.35 9.58
N ASP A 352 -22.15 8.71 8.69
CA ASP A 352 -22.87 7.48 8.99
C ASP A 352 -21.96 6.24 9.01
N ALA A 353 -22.50 5.12 9.48
CA ALA A 353 -21.75 3.87 9.65
C ALA A 353 -21.16 3.35 8.33
N SER A 354 -21.81 3.56 7.19
CA SER A 354 -21.31 3.07 5.90
C SER A 354 -20.09 3.86 5.42
N VAL A 355 -20.04 5.15 5.69
CA VAL A 355 -18.86 6.00 5.45
C VAL A 355 -17.73 5.57 6.37
N LEU A 356 -18.00 5.40 7.66
CA LEU A 356 -17.01 5.01 8.66
C LEU A 356 -16.38 3.65 8.35
N ASP A 357 -17.19 2.66 7.95
CA ASP A 357 -16.71 1.36 7.49
C ASP A 357 -15.81 1.47 6.26
N SER A 358 -16.23 2.21 5.25
CA SER A 358 -15.44 2.44 4.03
C SER A 358 -14.08 3.08 4.32
N LEU A 359 -14.00 3.98 5.30
CA LEU A 359 -12.73 4.60 5.72
C LEU A 359 -11.79 3.58 6.37
N ASN A 360 -12.31 2.66 7.16
CA ASN A 360 -11.51 1.58 7.75
C ASN A 360 -10.89 0.66 6.69
N HIS A 361 -11.54 0.55 5.52
CA HIS A 361 -11.06 -0.20 4.35
C HIS A 361 -10.28 0.66 3.33
N LEU A 362 -9.86 1.86 3.68
CA LEU A 362 -9.13 2.81 2.82
C LEU A 362 -9.86 3.20 1.51
N GLN A 363 -11.19 3.07 1.47
CA GLN A 363 -12.01 3.35 0.29
C GLN A 363 -12.44 4.82 0.21
N TYR A 364 -11.50 5.72 0.45
CA TYR A 364 -11.78 7.16 0.53
C TYR A 364 -11.94 7.83 -0.84
N TYR A 365 -11.24 7.35 -1.85
CA TYR A 365 -11.25 7.95 -3.18
C TYR A 365 -12.32 7.34 -4.09
N LYS A 366 -12.86 8.18 -4.98
CA LYS A 366 -13.68 7.71 -6.10
C LYS A 366 -12.82 7.02 -7.14
N ASP A 367 -13.42 6.07 -7.86
CA ASP A 367 -12.80 5.54 -9.06
C ASP A 367 -12.59 6.67 -10.06
N THR A 368 -11.44 6.69 -10.70
CA THR A 368 -11.06 7.73 -11.66
C THR A 368 -10.26 7.15 -12.82
N GLU A 369 -10.25 7.88 -13.91
CA GLU A 369 -9.55 7.54 -15.15
C GLU A 369 -8.83 8.76 -15.71
N TRP A 370 -7.82 8.54 -16.54
CA TRP A 370 -7.20 9.61 -17.30
C TRP A 370 -8.16 10.24 -18.30
N ALA A 371 -8.34 11.53 -18.22
CA ALA A 371 -9.20 12.31 -19.09
C ALA A 371 -8.39 13.27 -19.98
N ILE A 372 -8.86 13.45 -21.21
CA ILE A 372 -8.38 14.53 -22.09
C ILE A 372 -8.78 15.87 -21.46
N CYS A 373 -7.92 16.88 -21.55
CA CYS A 373 -8.24 18.23 -21.11
C CYS A 373 -9.25 18.87 -22.06
N THR A 374 -10.52 18.78 -21.69
CA THR A 374 -11.62 19.52 -22.31
C THR A 374 -12.02 20.68 -21.41
N PRO A 375 -12.76 21.69 -21.91
CA PRO A 375 -13.29 22.76 -21.06
C PRO A 375 -14.07 22.24 -19.84
N ALA A 376 -14.85 21.18 -20.01
CA ALA A 376 -15.65 20.55 -18.95
C ALA A 376 -14.77 19.88 -17.87
N ASN A 377 -13.71 19.19 -18.28
CA ASN A 377 -12.78 18.51 -17.36
C ASN A 377 -11.88 19.54 -16.65
N ALA A 378 -11.32 20.50 -17.39
CA ALA A 378 -10.51 21.57 -16.85
C ALA A 378 -11.26 22.41 -15.79
N ALA A 379 -12.54 22.71 -16.04
CA ALA A 379 -13.36 23.48 -15.09
C ALA A 379 -13.44 22.88 -13.69
N ARG A 380 -13.38 21.56 -13.57
CA ARG A 380 -13.47 20.81 -12.32
C ARG A 380 -12.11 20.38 -11.76
N PHE A 381 -11.06 20.55 -12.52
CA PHE A 381 -9.70 20.19 -12.14
C PHE A 381 -9.03 21.31 -11.32
N SER A 382 -7.93 20.97 -10.63
CA SER A 382 -7.09 21.94 -9.90
C SER A 382 -6.67 23.11 -10.78
N ALA A 383 -6.96 24.33 -10.37
CA ALA A 383 -6.55 25.54 -11.09
C ALA A 383 -5.03 25.67 -11.17
N ILE A 384 -4.33 25.42 -10.05
CA ILE A 384 -2.86 25.51 -9.99
C ILE A 384 -2.23 24.46 -10.89
N ALA A 385 -2.69 23.21 -10.79
CA ALA A 385 -2.19 22.13 -11.62
C ALA A 385 -2.47 22.39 -13.11
N TYR A 386 -3.64 22.92 -13.46
CA TYR A 386 -3.98 23.28 -14.82
C TYR A 386 -3.01 24.34 -15.40
N TYR A 387 -2.81 25.46 -14.70
CA TYR A 387 -1.90 26.52 -15.18
C TYR A 387 -0.43 26.08 -15.21
N PHE A 388 -0.03 25.25 -14.26
CA PHE A 388 1.27 24.60 -14.29
C PHE A 388 1.45 23.73 -15.54
N GLY A 389 0.50 22.84 -15.80
CA GLY A 389 0.54 21.95 -16.96
C GLY A 389 0.44 22.69 -18.29
N GLN A 390 -0.41 23.73 -18.39
CA GLN A 390 -0.54 24.58 -19.57
C GLN A 390 0.78 25.24 -19.91
N MET A 391 1.47 25.84 -18.92
CA MET A 391 2.76 26.50 -19.16
C MET A 391 3.84 25.48 -19.57
N LEU A 392 3.87 24.28 -19.00
CA LEU A 392 4.78 23.21 -19.45
C LEU A 392 4.49 22.80 -20.91
N ARG A 393 3.21 22.64 -21.27
CA ARG A 393 2.78 22.34 -22.63
C ARG A 393 3.27 23.41 -23.62
N ASP A 394 3.06 24.68 -23.25
CA ASP A 394 3.43 25.82 -24.10
C ASP A 394 4.94 25.94 -24.27
N SER A 395 5.71 25.65 -23.24
CA SER A 395 7.17 25.78 -23.26
C SER A 395 7.86 24.56 -23.87
N LEU A 396 7.52 23.36 -23.47
CA LEU A 396 8.22 22.12 -23.87
C LEU A 396 7.67 21.52 -25.18
N LYS A 397 6.44 21.85 -25.56
CA LYS A 397 5.74 21.29 -26.74
C LYS A 397 5.64 19.75 -26.73
N VAL A 398 5.56 19.16 -25.54
CA VAL A 398 5.41 17.71 -25.32
C VAL A 398 4.11 17.41 -24.58
N PRO A 399 3.58 16.18 -24.64
CA PRO A 399 2.44 15.79 -23.80
C PRO A 399 2.73 16.01 -22.32
N VAL A 400 1.70 16.37 -21.54
CA VAL A 400 1.77 16.55 -20.09
C VAL A 400 0.62 15.80 -19.42
N GLY A 401 0.95 14.98 -18.42
CA GLY A 401 0.01 14.30 -17.56
C GLY A 401 0.05 14.88 -16.14
N LEU A 402 -1.11 15.24 -15.62
CA LEU A 402 -1.27 15.78 -14.27
C LEU A 402 -2.09 14.83 -13.42
N ILE A 403 -1.49 14.29 -12.37
CA ILE A 403 -2.18 13.49 -11.36
C ILE A 403 -2.50 14.44 -10.19
N CYS A 404 -3.77 14.77 -9.99
CA CYS A 404 -4.18 15.62 -8.87
C CYS A 404 -4.71 14.74 -7.73
N ASN A 405 -4.03 14.81 -6.58
CA ASN A 405 -4.44 14.17 -5.34
C ASN A 405 -4.32 15.17 -4.20
N ALA A 406 -5.36 15.94 -3.96
CA ALA A 406 -5.38 16.99 -2.96
C ALA A 406 -6.69 16.94 -2.16
N ILE A 407 -6.58 17.04 -0.83
CA ILE A 407 -7.72 16.91 0.10
C ILE A 407 -7.79 18.14 0.98
N GLY A 408 -8.91 18.84 0.90
CA GLY A 408 -9.16 20.05 1.70
C GLY A 408 -9.03 19.81 3.20
N GLY A 409 -8.28 20.69 3.88
CA GLY A 409 -8.07 20.62 5.32
C GLY A 409 -7.09 19.56 5.80
N SER A 410 -6.50 18.74 4.93
CA SER A 410 -5.59 17.69 5.35
C SER A 410 -4.27 18.23 5.93
N PRO A 411 -3.80 17.71 7.06
CA PRO A 411 -2.50 18.05 7.63
C PRO A 411 -1.37 17.25 6.97
N THR A 412 -0.13 17.73 7.08
CA THR A 412 1.06 17.11 6.45
C THR A 412 1.28 15.67 6.86
N GLU A 413 1.09 15.34 8.13
CA GLU A 413 1.28 14.02 8.71
C GLU A 413 0.40 12.93 8.10
N SER A 414 -0.76 13.29 7.56
CA SER A 414 -1.64 12.31 6.89
C SER A 414 -1.06 11.80 5.56
N TRP A 415 -0.08 12.51 5.00
CA TRP A 415 0.57 12.20 3.73
C TRP A 415 1.93 11.52 3.85
N VAL A 416 2.42 11.26 5.07
CA VAL A 416 3.69 10.58 5.33
C VAL A 416 3.47 9.09 5.51
N ASP A 417 4.33 8.23 4.98
CA ASP A 417 4.22 6.79 5.19
C ASP A 417 4.41 6.41 6.68
N ARG A 418 3.71 5.35 7.10
CA ARG A 418 3.67 4.89 8.49
C ARG A 418 5.06 4.53 9.02
N ASN A 419 5.86 3.80 8.25
CA ASN A 419 7.19 3.40 8.66
C ASN A 419 8.09 4.61 8.97
N THR A 420 8.01 5.65 8.13
CA THR A 420 8.75 6.90 8.38
C THR A 420 8.32 7.55 9.70
N LEU A 421 7.01 7.64 9.98
CA LEU A 421 6.55 8.23 11.24
C LEU A 421 6.86 7.35 12.45
N GLU A 422 6.71 6.04 12.37
CA GLU A 422 7.04 5.09 13.45
C GLU A 422 8.50 5.19 13.88
N TYR A 423 9.42 5.39 12.93
CA TYR A 423 10.86 5.48 13.24
C TYR A 423 11.35 6.91 13.53
N GLN A 424 10.80 7.92 12.87
CA GLN A 424 11.34 9.26 12.90
C GLN A 424 10.50 10.25 13.74
N PHE A 425 9.21 10.00 13.89
CA PHE A 425 8.31 10.85 14.68
C PHE A 425 7.15 10.06 15.31
N PRO A 426 7.43 9.00 16.10
CA PRO A 426 6.39 8.13 16.68
C PRO A 426 5.42 8.88 17.60
N ALA A 427 5.84 9.99 18.20
CA ALA A 427 4.98 10.78 19.08
C ALA A 427 3.72 11.33 18.39
N ILE A 428 3.75 11.55 17.05
CA ILE A 428 2.60 12.11 16.32
C ILE A 428 1.52 11.06 16.05
N LEU A 429 1.86 9.76 16.09
CA LEU A 429 0.91 8.66 15.89
C LEU A 429 0.05 8.41 17.13
N LYS A 430 0.61 8.75 18.32
CA LYS A 430 0.00 8.40 19.58
C LYS A 430 -1.23 9.25 19.88
N ASP A 431 -2.40 8.61 20.06
CA ASP A 431 -3.65 9.27 20.42
C ASP A 431 -3.91 10.56 19.62
N TRP A 432 -3.84 10.45 18.30
CA TRP A 432 -3.75 11.57 17.40
C TRP A 432 -4.92 12.58 17.52
N THR A 433 -6.10 12.15 17.96
CA THR A 433 -7.27 13.02 18.17
C THR A 433 -7.11 13.94 19.38
N HIS A 434 -6.18 13.65 20.28
CA HIS A 434 -5.84 14.47 21.46
C HIS A 434 -4.39 14.97 21.44
N ASN A 435 -3.69 14.79 20.34
CA ASN A 435 -2.26 15.07 20.21
C ASN A 435 -2.01 16.53 19.83
N ASP A 436 -1.28 17.29 20.67
CA ASP A 436 -1.02 18.71 20.47
C ASP A 436 -0.06 19.03 19.31
N PHE A 437 0.62 18.04 18.74
CA PHE A 437 1.34 18.22 17.48
C PHE A 437 0.37 18.48 16.30
N ILE A 438 -0.87 18.03 16.41
CA ILE A 438 -1.91 18.17 15.39
C ILE A 438 -2.80 19.37 15.75
N GLN A 439 -3.08 20.22 14.77
CA GLN A 439 -3.84 21.45 14.97
C GLN A 439 -5.25 21.18 15.54
N ASP A 440 -5.66 21.96 16.51
CA ASP A 440 -6.90 21.78 17.27
C ASP A 440 -8.14 21.67 16.38
N TRP A 441 -8.30 22.56 15.38
CA TRP A 441 -9.45 22.50 14.48
C TRP A 441 -9.45 21.23 13.60
N VAL A 442 -8.27 20.68 13.27
CA VAL A 442 -8.12 19.42 12.51
C VAL A 442 -8.65 18.26 13.35
N ARG A 443 -8.21 18.19 14.62
CA ARG A 443 -8.69 17.20 15.59
C ARG A 443 -10.18 17.33 15.84
N GLY A 444 -10.67 18.54 16.08
CA GLY A 444 -12.08 18.81 16.33
C GLY A 444 -12.98 18.48 15.14
N ARG A 445 -12.51 18.74 13.90
CA ARG A 445 -13.23 18.35 12.68
C ARG A 445 -13.30 16.84 12.55
N ALA A 446 -12.19 16.15 12.74
CA ALA A 446 -12.15 14.70 12.69
C ALA A 446 -13.03 14.07 13.78
N ALA A 447 -12.92 14.52 15.02
CA ALA A 447 -13.77 14.06 16.13
C ALA A 447 -15.27 14.22 15.83
N LEU A 448 -15.68 15.33 15.18
CA LEU A 448 -17.06 15.51 14.75
C LEU A 448 -17.45 14.50 13.66
N ASN A 449 -16.62 14.31 12.65
CA ASN A 449 -16.91 13.40 11.54
C ASN A 449 -17.10 11.95 12.02
N ILE A 450 -16.25 11.48 12.95
CA ILE A 450 -16.28 10.09 13.45
C ILE A 450 -17.10 9.89 14.72
N LYS A 451 -17.86 10.90 15.17
CA LYS A 451 -18.58 10.90 16.46
C LYS A 451 -19.52 9.69 16.64
N GLN A 452 -20.06 9.15 15.55
CA GLN A 452 -20.96 8.00 15.59
C GLN A 452 -20.24 6.64 15.52
N SER A 453 -18.90 6.62 15.43
CA SER A 453 -18.17 5.38 15.40
C SER A 453 -18.17 4.70 16.77
N GLU A 454 -18.45 3.39 16.77
CA GLU A 454 -18.25 2.51 17.92
C GLU A 454 -16.82 1.90 17.93
N GLU A 455 -16.09 2.04 16.81
CA GLU A 455 -14.74 1.52 16.64
C GLU A 455 -13.70 2.43 17.31
N LYS A 456 -12.93 1.87 18.26
CA LYS A 456 -11.87 2.62 18.96
C LYS A 456 -10.76 3.12 18.06
N LEU A 457 -10.53 2.44 16.95
CA LEU A 457 -9.48 2.71 15.98
C LEU A 457 -10.06 3.18 14.64
N GLN A 458 -11.15 3.93 14.71
CA GLN A 458 -11.79 4.48 13.52
C GLN A 458 -10.81 5.32 12.72
N ARG A 459 -10.67 4.97 11.43
CA ARG A 459 -9.81 5.68 10.49
C ARG A 459 -10.46 7.00 10.03
N HIS A 460 -9.61 7.98 9.72
CA HIS A 460 -10.04 9.29 9.21
C HIS A 460 -9.01 9.88 8.24
N PRO A 461 -9.43 10.63 7.18
CA PRO A 461 -8.49 11.24 6.21
C PRO A 461 -7.45 12.19 6.83
N TYR A 462 -7.73 12.76 7.99
CA TYR A 462 -6.77 13.62 8.71
C TYR A 462 -5.87 12.86 9.69
N GLU A 463 -6.12 11.57 9.88
CA GLU A 463 -5.25 10.72 10.69
C GLU A 463 -3.85 10.64 10.07
N PRO A 464 -2.77 10.67 10.88
CA PRO A 464 -1.43 10.42 10.37
C PRO A 464 -1.36 9.16 9.50
N CYS A 465 -0.67 9.22 8.37
CA CYS A 465 -0.49 8.18 7.35
C CYS A 465 -1.71 7.87 6.47
N TYR A 466 -2.92 8.26 6.81
CA TYR A 466 -4.13 7.81 6.11
C TYR A 466 -4.14 8.14 4.61
N LEU A 467 -3.86 9.39 4.24
CA LEU A 467 -3.87 9.81 2.83
C LEU A 467 -2.68 9.26 2.05
N TYR A 468 -1.59 8.96 2.75
CA TYR A 468 -0.51 8.20 2.14
C TYR A 468 -0.98 6.77 1.80
N GLU A 469 -1.55 6.05 2.77
CA GLU A 469 -1.98 4.66 2.63
C GLU A 469 -3.10 4.51 1.59
N SER A 470 -4.09 5.38 1.62
CA SER A 470 -5.26 5.32 0.71
C SER A 470 -5.01 5.94 -0.67
N GLY A 471 -4.13 6.95 -0.78
CA GLY A 471 -4.03 7.78 -1.99
C GLY A 471 -2.64 7.90 -2.62
N ILE A 472 -1.55 7.81 -1.85
CA ILE A 472 -0.19 7.94 -2.38
C ILE A 472 0.45 6.58 -2.65
N ARG A 473 0.30 5.63 -1.74
CA ARG A 473 0.86 4.27 -1.89
C ARG A 473 0.46 3.60 -3.22
N PRO A 474 -0.80 3.68 -3.69
CA PRO A 474 -1.18 3.13 -5.00
C PRO A 474 -0.49 3.81 -6.19
N LEU A 475 -0.02 5.06 -6.02
CA LEU A 475 0.65 5.84 -7.06
C LEU A 475 2.17 5.63 -7.07
N ALA A 476 2.77 5.21 -5.96
CA ALA A 476 4.21 5.31 -5.69
C ALA A 476 5.12 4.61 -6.71
N GLN A 477 4.62 3.69 -7.50
CA GLN A 477 5.41 3.03 -8.54
C GLN A 477 5.11 3.53 -9.96
N TYR A 478 4.20 4.50 -10.10
CA TYR A 478 3.97 5.15 -11.39
C TYR A 478 5.03 6.23 -11.61
N PRO A 479 5.83 6.15 -12.68
CA PRO A 479 6.92 7.10 -12.91
C PRO A 479 6.39 8.52 -13.09
N VAL A 480 6.90 9.44 -12.29
CA VAL A 480 6.61 10.87 -12.37
C VAL A 480 7.89 11.68 -12.54
N ARG A 481 7.81 12.82 -13.18
CA ARG A 481 8.91 13.78 -13.29
C ARG A 481 9.21 14.47 -11.97
N GLY A 482 8.16 14.77 -11.20
CA GLY A 482 8.27 15.47 -9.94
C GLY A 482 6.91 15.70 -9.30
N VAL A 483 6.94 16.45 -8.21
CA VAL A 483 5.78 16.79 -7.38
C VAL A 483 5.62 18.30 -7.32
N ILE A 484 4.38 18.79 -7.41
CA ILE A 484 4.02 20.14 -6.97
C ILE A 484 3.07 20.04 -5.76
N TRP A 485 3.35 20.83 -4.72
CA TRP A 485 2.72 20.71 -3.42
C TRP A 485 2.18 22.04 -2.89
N TYR A 486 0.92 22.09 -2.47
CA TYR A 486 0.37 23.26 -1.79
C TYR A 486 -0.40 22.83 -0.54
N GLN A 487 0.27 22.95 0.59
CA GLN A 487 -0.27 22.60 1.90
C GLN A 487 0.49 23.39 2.98
N GLY A 488 -0.08 23.53 4.16
CA GLY A 488 0.55 24.15 5.32
C GLY A 488 -0.45 24.81 6.25
N GLU A 489 -1.63 25.19 5.74
CA GLU A 489 -2.66 25.89 6.51
C GLU A 489 -3.13 25.07 7.72
N SER A 490 -3.14 23.75 7.58
CA SER A 490 -3.52 22.81 8.66
C SER A 490 -2.38 22.49 9.63
N ASN A 491 -1.18 23.04 9.41
CA ASN A 491 -0.01 22.90 10.29
C ASN A 491 0.55 24.24 10.75
N ALA A 492 -0.06 25.37 10.36
CA ALA A 492 0.47 26.72 10.59
C ALA A 492 0.48 27.18 12.05
N HIS A 493 -0.06 26.38 12.98
CA HIS A 493 0.01 26.61 14.42
C HIS A 493 1.39 26.33 15.01
N ASN A 494 2.18 25.45 14.37
CA ASN A 494 3.49 25.02 14.86
C ASN A 494 4.46 24.81 13.69
N TYR A 495 5.26 25.83 13.38
CA TYR A 495 6.20 25.79 12.26
C TYR A 495 7.37 24.81 12.50
N GLU A 496 7.80 24.63 13.73
CA GLU A 496 8.91 23.72 14.08
C GLU A 496 8.51 22.26 13.80
N THR A 497 7.31 21.88 14.23
CA THR A 497 6.74 20.56 13.90
C THR A 497 6.59 20.40 12.39
N HIS A 498 6.13 21.45 11.69
CA HIS A 498 5.97 21.40 10.24
C HIS A 498 7.30 21.24 9.49
N GLU A 499 8.36 21.92 9.90
CA GLU A 499 9.70 21.74 9.31
C GLU A 499 10.14 20.27 9.36
N LYS A 500 9.95 19.63 10.52
CA LYS A 500 10.23 18.20 10.67
C LYS A 500 9.34 17.35 9.74
N LEU A 501 8.03 17.56 9.78
CA LEU A 501 7.07 16.79 8.98
C LEU A 501 7.28 16.96 7.48
N PHE A 502 7.61 18.16 7.00
CA PHE A 502 7.83 18.40 5.59
C PHE A 502 9.09 17.71 5.06
N LYS A 503 10.16 17.67 5.87
CA LYS A 503 11.36 16.87 5.55
C LYS A 503 11.04 15.38 5.49
N LEU A 504 10.26 14.89 6.45
CA LEU A 504 9.82 13.49 6.48
C LEU A 504 8.92 13.15 5.29
N LEU A 505 7.99 14.04 4.93
CA LEU A 505 7.12 13.89 3.76
C LEU A 505 7.95 13.70 2.48
N ILE A 506 8.87 14.62 2.20
CA ILE A 506 9.70 14.56 0.99
C ILE A 506 10.59 13.32 1.01
N GLY A 507 11.24 13.02 2.14
CA GLY A 507 12.07 11.83 2.30
C GLY A 507 11.28 10.53 2.09
N SER A 508 10.10 10.44 2.69
CA SER A 508 9.14 9.34 2.53
C SER A 508 8.77 9.10 1.06
N TRP A 509 8.35 10.14 0.36
CA TRP A 509 7.95 10.01 -1.04
C TRP A 509 9.14 9.65 -1.93
N ARG A 510 10.28 10.29 -1.77
CA ARG A 510 11.52 9.95 -2.50
C ARG A 510 11.91 8.49 -2.33
N LYS A 511 11.88 7.99 -1.09
CA LYS A 511 12.14 6.57 -0.78
C LYS A 511 11.16 5.65 -1.52
N ASN A 512 9.88 5.97 -1.46
CA ASN A 512 8.83 5.10 -2.04
C ASN A 512 8.78 5.15 -3.58
N TRP A 513 9.22 6.26 -4.21
CA TRP A 513 9.44 6.33 -5.66
C TRP A 513 10.81 5.78 -6.11
N GLY A 514 11.67 5.39 -5.16
CA GLY A 514 13.04 4.93 -5.47
C GLY A 514 13.91 6.02 -6.13
N SER A 515 13.66 7.30 -5.81
CA SER A 515 14.35 8.46 -6.38
C SER A 515 14.68 9.49 -5.32
N GLU A 516 15.90 9.45 -4.79
CA GLU A 516 16.38 10.40 -3.78
C GLU A 516 16.37 11.85 -4.25
N THR A 517 16.38 12.07 -5.55
CA THR A 517 16.46 13.39 -6.20
C THR A 517 15.14 13.82 -6.83
N LEU A 518 14.02 13.13 -6.57
CA LEU A 518 12.72 13.52 -7.12
C LEU A 518 12.44 15.00 -6.85
N PRO A 519 12.24 15.83 -7.89
CA PRO A 519 11.95 17.26 -7.72
C PRO A 519 10.65 17.45 -6.92
N PHE A 520 10.69 18.39 -5.97
CA PHE A 520 9.56 18.70 -5.12
C PHE A 520 9.39 20.22 -5.01
N TYR A 521 8.46 20.77 -5.78
CA TYR A 521 8.19 22.20 -5.81
C TYR A 521 6.95 22.52 -5.00
N TYR A 522 7.02 23.54 -4.14
CA TYR A 522 5.94 23.83 -3.23
C TYR A 522 5.56 25.31 -3.20
N VAL A 523 4.36 25.58 -2.71
CA VAL A 523 3.83 26.94 -2.59
C VAL A 523 3.99 27.41 -1.15
N GLN A 524 4.58 28.59 -0.98
CA GLN A 524 4.55 29.32 0.28
C GLN A 524 3.12 29.79 0.55
N LEU A 525 2.65 29.64 1.79
CA LEU A 525 1.31 30.09 2.17
C LEU A 525 1.04 31.56 1.82
N SER A 526 -0.21 31.85 1.45
CA SER A 526 -0.66 33.20 1.08
C SER A 526 -0.62 34.19 2.27
N GLY A 527 -0.84 35.47 1.98
CA GLY A 527 -0.90 36.49 2.99
C GLY A 527 -2.28 36.53 3.67
N ILE A 528 -2.41 35.90 4.82
CA ILE A 528 -3.60 36.02 5.69
C ILE A 528 -3.21 36.59 7.04
N ALA A 529 -4.07 37.40 7.66
CA ALA A 529 -3.82 38.04 8.95
C ALA A 529 -3.99 37.04 10.11
N ARG A 530 -2.98 36.20 10.36
CA ARG A 530 -2.89 35.27 11.49
C ARG A 530 -1.52 35.34 12.15
N PRO A 531 -1.40 35.33 13.50
CA PRO A 531 -0.14 35.53 14.21
C PRO A 531 0.97 34.55 13.84
N SER A 532 0.64 33.26 13.63
CA SER A 532 1.62 32.22 13.28
C SER A 532 2.10 32.26 11.82
N TRP A 533 1.36 32.93 10.94
CA TRP A 533 1.54 32.87 9.50
C TRP A 533 2.89 33.39 9.01
N PRO A 534 3.39 34.56 9.48
CA PRO A 534 4.71 35.05 9.04
C PRO A 534 5.84 34.08 9.39
N TRP A 535 5.82 33.50 10.58
CA TRP A 535 6.82 32.53 11.04
C TRP A 535 6.77 31.24 10.21
N PHE A 536 5.57 30.74 9.94
CA PHE A 536 5.40 29.57 9.10
C PHE A 536 5.89 29.79 7.67
N ARG A 537 5.59 30.93 7.08
CA ARG A 537 6.06 31.29 5.74
C ARG A 537 7.57 31.44 5.67
N ASP A 538 8.21 31.99 6.70
CA ASP A 538 9.66 32.05 6.79
C ASP A 538 10.28 30.66 6.94
N SER A 539 9.66 29.77 7.70
CA SER A 539 10.10 28.37 7.76
C SER A 539 10.06 27.68 6.40
N GLN A 540 8.98 27.88 5.63
CA GLN A 540 8.90 27.37 4.27
C GLN A 540 10.04 27.90 3.39
N ARG A 541 10.39 29.18 3.49
CA ARG A 541 11.52 29.80 2.76
C ARG A 541 12.85 29.16 3.17
N ARG A 542 13.09 28.93 4.45
CA ARG A 542 14.34 28.30 4.93
C ARG A 542 14.50 26.87 4.43
N MET A 543 13.42 26.08 4.45
CA MET A 543 13.45 24.68 4.00
C MET A 543 13.87 24.53 2.53
N MET A 544 13.65 25.53 1.68
CA MET A 544 14.14 25.52 0.30
C MET A 544 15.67 25.38 0.21
N ASN A 545 16.40 25.92 1.18
CA ASN A 545 17.86 25.82 1.23
C ASN A 545 18.36 24.55 1.95
N GLU A 546 17.48 23.88 2.70
CA GLU A 546 17.85 22.71 3.51
C GLU A 546 17.54 21.39 2.79
N ILE A 547 16.60 21.40 1.84
CA ILE A 547 16.16 20.20 1.12
C ILE A 547 16.56 20.33 -0.35
N LEU A 548 17.45 19.48 -0.80
CA LEU A 548 17.91 19.48 -2.20
C LEU A 548 16.77 19.21 -3.18
N ASN A 549 16.89 19.71 -4.40
CA ASN A 549 15.91 19.57 -5.48
C ASN A 549 14.50 20.01 -5.08
N THR A 550 14.41 21.11 -4.33
CA THR A 550 13.15 21.78 -4.02
C THR A 550 13.16 23.19 -4.63
N GLY A 551 11.97 23.72 -4.84
CA GLY A 551 11.75 25.09 -5.28
C GLY A 551 10.45 25.61 -4.68
N MET A 552 10.39 26.90 -4.38
CA MET A 552 9.25 27.52 -3.72
C MET A 552 8.62 28.61 -4.60
N ALA A 553 7.31 28.50 -4.84
CA ALA A 553 6.51 29.55 -5.45
C ALA A 553 5.86 30.42 -4.36
N VAL A 554 6.11 31.73 -4.41
CA VAL A 554 5.47 32.69 -3.51
C VAL A 554 4.02 32.90 -3.93
N SER A 555 3.11 33.02 -2.97
CA SER A 555 1.68 33.32 -3.21
C SER A 555 1.15 34.50 -2.38
N SER A 556 2.01 35.14 -1.58
CA SER A 556 1.61 36.20 -0.65
C SER A 556 1.15 37.49 -1.33
N ASP A 557 1.67 37.79 -2.50
CA ASP A 557 1.29 38.94 -3.34
C ASP A 557 -0.09 38.78 -3.99
N TRP A 558 -0.66 37.59 -3.96
CA TRP A 558 -2.01 37.27 -4.44
C TRP A 558 -2.94 36.82 -3.31
N GLY A 559 -2.47 36.95 -2.06
CA GLY A 559 -3.24 36.62 -0.86
C GLY A 559 -4.30 37.66 -0.52
N ASP A 560 -5.18 37.29 0.38
CA ASP A 560 -6.17 38.14 1.03
C ASP A 560 -5.98 38.06 2.55
N SER A 561 -6.13 39.18 3.24
CA SER A 561 -5.96 39.21 4.70
C SER A 561 -7.03 38.43 5.47
N LEU A 562 -8.16 38.13 4.85
CA LEU A 562 -9.33 37.47 5.45
C LEU A 562 -9.67 36.13 4.80
N ASP A 563 -9.26 35.90 3.54
CA ASP A 563 -9.56 34.66 2.81
C ASP A 563 -8.31 33.79 2.68
N VAL A 564 -8.39 32.58 3.21
CA VAL A 564 -7.33 31.56 3.13
C VAL A 564 -7.20 30.97 1.73
N HIS A 565 -8.18 31.20 0.85
CA HIS A 565 -8.24 30.68 -0.51
C HIS A 565 -8.12 31.80 -1.57
N PRO A 566 -6.96 32.38 -1.80
CA PRO A 566 -6.79 33.40 -2.84
C PRO A 566 -7.24 32.86 -4.19
N ARG A 567 -8.14 33.57 -4.87
CA ARG A 567 -8.78 33.08 -6.10
C ARG A 567 -7.92 33.21 -7.34
N ASN A 568 -6.86 34.04 -7.31
CA ASN A 568 -5.94 34.18 -8.43
C ASN A 568 -4.87 33.07 -8.40
N LYS A 569 -5.20 31.92 -8.98
CA LYS A 569 -4.35 30.73 -9.00
C LYS A 569 -3.32 30.70 -10.15
N LYS A 570 -3.56 31.46 -11.22
CA LYS A 570 -2.73 31.44 -12.43
C LYS A 570 -1.26 31.79 -12.17
N PRO A 571 -0.92 32.91 -11.50
CA PRO A 571 0.47 33.26 -11.24
C PRO A 571 1.21 32.21 -10.40
N VAL A 572 0.50 31.53 -9.48
CA VAL A 572 1.08 30.49 -8.62
C VAL A 572 1.43 29.24 -9.43
N GLY A 573 0.49 28.78 -10.29
CA GLY A 573 0.75 27.66 -11.20
C GLY A 573 1.91 27.93 -12.15
N GLU A 574 1.96 29.14 -12.74
CA GLU A 574 3.06 29.55 -13.62
C GLU A 574 4.41 29.67 -12.89
N ARG A 575 4.44 30.12 -11.63
CA ARG A 575 5.66 30.15 -10.81
C ARG A 575 6.21 28.75 -10.53
N LEU A 576 5.33 27.79 -10.21
CA LEU A 576 5.73 26.39 -10.07
C LEU A 576 6.26 25.82 -11.39
N ALA A 577 5.64 26.15 -12.53
CA ALA A 577 6.09 25.69 -13.84
C ALA A 577 7.48 26.20 -14.20
N ARG A 578 7.83 27.44 -13.81
CA ARG A 578 9.19 27.99 -14.02
C ARG A 578 10.28 27.21 -13.28
N TRP A 579 9.97 26.62 -12.13
CA TRP A 579 10.88 25.72 -11.43
C TRP A 579 11.06 24.39 -12.18
N ALA A 580 10.02 23.95 -12.86
CA ALA A 580 10.02 22.67 -13.58
C ALA A 580 10.69 22.77 -14.97
N LEU A 581 10.72 23.98 -15.58
CA LEU A 581 11.40 24.30 -16.85
C LEU A 581 12.88 24.53 -16.65
#